data_cf5975683b6d657d200bab15caefb20d
#
_entry.id   cf5975683b6d657d200bab15caefb20d
#
_cell.length_a   1.000
_cell.length_b   1.000
_cell.length_c   1.000
_cell.angle_alpha   90.00
_cell.angle_beta   90.00
_cell.angle_gamma   90.00
#
_symmetry.space_group_name_H-M   'P 1'
#
loop_
_entity.id
_entity.type
_entity.pdbx_description
1 polymer ?
#
loop_
_entity_poly.entity_id
_entity_poly.type
_entity_poly.pdbx_seq_one_letter_code
_entity_poly.pdbx_strand_id
1 'polypeptide(L)'
;EKLDLVSSINEDSHWLLNMVENLLSITRIQGDTGRVRKEDELVEEVVAEAITRIKKRIPDIEICVTAPDNILIIPMDPLLIEQVLMNLMENAFVHSETNRPVELQISEESDTITFHVIDYGKGIDEQTIPLILKGEYHVPKTSDTHRGMGIGLSICNTIVQAHGGQISAHNHAHGAEFLFTLPKGDI
;
A
#
# COMPACT_ATOMS: atom_id res chain seq x y z
N GLU A 1 -25.61 12.96 -17.04
CA GLU A 1 -24.91 14.26 -17.04
C GLU A 1 -24.70 14.83 -15.63
N LYS A 2 -25.76 15.06 -14.78
CA LYS A 2 -25.55 15.53 -13.38
C LYS A 2 -24.90 14.47 -12.49
N LEU A 3 -25.29 13.20 -12.62
CA LEU A 3 -24.70 12.08 -11.87
C LEU A 3 -23.25 11.85 -12.30
N ASP A 4 -22.95 11.95 -13.58
CA ASP A 4 -21.61 11.79 -14.12
C ASP A 4 -20.68 12.91 -13.60
N LEU A 5 -21.20 14.14 -13.52
CA LEU A 5 -20.44 15.27 -12.97
C LEU A 5 -20.16 15.10 -11.47
N VAL A 6 -21.13 14.62 -10.70
CA VAL A 6 -20.95 14.35 -9.25
C VAL A 6 -19.94 13.22 -9.04
N SER A 7 -19.99 12.16 -9.86
CA SER A 7 -19.01 11.06 -9.82
C SER A 7 -17.60 11.59 -10.11
N SER A 8 -17.43 12.39 -11.16
CA SER A 8 -16.15 12.98 -11.53
C SER A 8 -15.58 13.89 -10.43
N ILE A 9 -16.41 14.74 -9.82
CA ILE A 9 -15.99 15.61 -8.70
C ILE A 9 -15.57 14.77 -7.49
N ASN A 10 -16.26 13.68 -7.20
CA ASN A 10 -15.91 12.78 -6.11
C ASN A 10 -14.57 12.08 -6.38
N GLU A 11 -14.35 11.59 -7.59
CA GLU A 11 -13.08 10.97 -8.01
C GLU A 11 -11.91 11.96 -7.91
N ASP A 12 -12.09 13.19 -8.39
CA ASP A 12 -11.08 14.25 -8.30
C ASP A 12 -10.77 14.63 -6.85
N SER A 13 -11.79 14.66 -5.99
CA SER A 13 -11.63 14.95 -4.56
C SER A 13 -10.84 13.86 -3.84
N HIS A 14 -11.12 12.60 -4.14
CA HIS A 14 -10.36 11.48 -3.61
C HIS A 14 -8.91 11.47 -4.10
N TRP A 15 -8.70 11.79 -5.36
CA TRP A 15 -7.36 11.91 -5.94
C TRP A 15 -6.55 13.03 -5.24
N LEU A 16 -7.14 14.20 -5.01
CA LEU A 16 -6.51 15.31 -4.29
C LEU A 16 -6.15 14.94 -2.84
N LEU A 17 -7.07 14.27 -2.13
CA LEU A 17 -6.81 13.78 -0.77
C LEU A 17 -5.60 12.84 -0.73
N ASN A 18 -5.53 11.89 -1.66
CA ASN A 18 -4.39 10.99 -1.78
C ASN A 18 -3.09 11.72 -2.04
N MET A 19 -3.12 12.74 -2.91
CA MET A 19 -1.94 13.56 -3.20
C MET A 19 -1.45 14.30 -1.96
N VAL A 20 -2.37 14.86 -1.17
CA VAL A 20 -2.04 15.58 0.08
C VAL A 20 -1.48 14.61 1.11
N GLU A 21 -2.11 13.44 1.33
CA GLU A 21 -1.61 12.41 2.24
C GLU A 21 -0.21 11.93 1.85
N ASN A 22 0.00 11.70 0.55
CA ASN A 22 1.28 11.32 0.00
C ASN A 22 2.37 12.39 0.24
N LEU A 23 2.03 13.67 0.05
CA LEU A 23 2.96 14.78 0.30
C LEU A 23 3.29 14.91 1.78
N LEU A 24 2.29 14.77 2.66
CA LEU A 24 2.48 14.79 4.11
C LEU A 24 3.40 13.67 4.58
N SER A 25 3.31 12.48 3.98
CA SER A 25 4.17 11.35 4.30
C SER A 25 5.63 11.60 3.89
N ILE A 26 5.86 12.18 2.72
CA ILE A 26 7.21 12.59 2.29
C ILE A 26 7.78 13.63 3.27
N THR A 27 6.98 14.62 3.67
CA THR A 27 7.45 15.65 4.61
C THR A 27 7.74 15.08 6.00
N ARG A 28 7.02 14.07 6.45
CA ARG A 28 7.31 13.35 7.71
C ARG A 28 8.65 12.62 7.64
N ILE A 29 8.95 11.97 6.51
CA ILE A 29 10.21 11.24 6.31
C ILE A 29 11.39 12.21 6.18
N GLN A 30 11.19 13.38 5.54
CA GLN A 30 12.22 14.39 5.30
C GLN A 30 12.37 15.42 6.44
N GLY A 31 11.61 15.30 7.55
CA GLY A 31 11.66 16.22 8.70
C GLY A 31 13.07 16.48 9.23
N ASP A 32 13.23 17.41 10.18
CA ASP A 32 14.51 17.99 10.65
C ASP A 32 15.64 17.01 10.92
N THR A 33 15.36 15.72 11.11
CA THR A 33 16.37 14.67 11.37
C THR A 33 16.54 13.67 10.21
N GLY A 34 15.70 13.72 9.18
CA GLY A 34 15.69 12.73 8.08
C GLY A 34 15.41 11.29 8.54
N ARG A 35 14.85 11.11 9.72
CA ARG A 35 14.57 9.80 10.32
C ARG A 35 13.09 9.67 10.66
N VAL A 36 12.52 8.52 10.35
CA VAL A 36 11.16 8.15 10.77
C VAL A 36 11.15 7.95 12.28
N ARG A 37 10.13 8.49 12.93
CA ARG A 37 9.92 8.27 14.36
C ARG A 37 9.23 6.93 14.56
N LYS A 38 10.00 5.91 14.90
CA LYS A 38 9.51 4.57 15.18
C LYS A 38 9.20 4.43 16.66
N GLU A 39 8.07 3.83 16.96
CA GLU A 39 7.66 3.40 18.30
C GLU A 39 7.28 1.92 18.21
N ASP A 40 7.38 1.19 19.31
CA ASP A 40 6.97 -0.22 19.36
C ASP A 40 5.46 -0.31 19.24
N GLU A 41 4.99 -0.86 18.14
CA GLU A 41 3.57 -0.90 17.76
C GLU A 41 3.11 -2.33 17.53
N LEU A 42 1.86 -2.59 17.90
CA LEU A 42 1.18 -3.86 17.61
C LEU A 42 0.81 -3.93 16.12
N VAL A 43 1.37 -4.91 15.43
CA VAL A 43 1.12 -5.12 13.98
C VAL A 43 -0.38 -5.26 13.69
N GLU A 44 -1.12 -6.00 14.53
CA GLU A 44 -2.54 -6.24 14.35
C GLU A 44 -3.37 -4.95 14.47
N GLU A 45 -2.99 -4.03 15.36
CA GLU A 45 -3.68 -2.74 15.50
C GLU A 45 -3.48 -1.86 14.28
N VAL A 46 -2.24 -1.76 13.78
CA VAL A 46 -1.92 -0.98 12.57
C VAL A 46 -2.64 -1.55 11.34
N VAL A 47 -2.69 -2.86 11.21
CA VAL A 47 -3.42 -3.55 10.13
C VAL A 47 -4.93 -3.30 10.25
N ALA A 48 -5.50 -3.43 11.43
CA ALA A 48 -6.94 -3.22 11.66
C ALA A 48 -7.34 -1.76 11.35
N GLU A 49 -6.52 -0.79 11.72
CA GLU A 49 -6.79 0.63 11.41
C GLU A 49 -6.69 0.88 9.90
N ALA A 50 -5.67 0.36 9.21
CA ALA A 50 -5.54 0.47 7.76
C ALA A 50 -6.76 -0.12 7.04
N ILE A 51 -7.26 -1.29 7.46
CA ILE A 51 -8.45 -1.92 6.91
C ILE A 51 -9.71 -1.08 7.20
N THR A 52 -9.83 -0.53 8.40
CA THR A 52 -10.95 0.32 8.76
C THR A 52 -11.00 1.58 7.89
N ARG A 53 -9.85 2.20 7.64
CA ARG A 53 -9.74 3.40 6.82
C ARG A 53 -10.03 3.11 5.35
N ILE A 54 -9.46 2.04 4.79
CA ILE A 54 -9.68 1.72 3.38
C ILE A 54 -11.13 1.33 3.10
N LYS A 55 -11.80 0.61 4.02
CA LYS A 55 -13.24 0.27 3.89
C LYS A 55 -14.14 1.50 3.95
N LYS A 56 -13.78 2.54 4.69
CA LYS A 56 -14.51 3.83 4.65
C LYS A 56 -14.38 4.51 3.30
N ARG A 57 -13.24 4.36 2.62
CA ARG A 57 -12.94 4.98 1.34
C ARG A 57 -13.45 4.16 0.16
N ILE A 58 -13.34 2.84 0.24
CA ILE A 58 -13.80 1.87 -0.75
C ILE A 58 -14.72 0.86 -0.04
N PRO A 59 -16.01 1.16 0.10
CA PRO A 59 -16.94 0.30 0.86
C PRO A 59 -17.06 -1.12 0.33
N ASP A 60 -16.86 -1.31 -0.98
CA ASP A 60 -17.02 -2.60 -1.66
C ASP A 60 -15.74 -3.47 -1.60
N ILE A 61 -14.66 -2.99 -0.97
CA ILE A 61 -13.44 -3.79 -0.85
C ILE A 61 -13.64 -4.92 0.16
N GLU A 62 -13.41 -6.14 -0.28
CA GLU A 62 -13.31 -7.31 0.59
C GLU A 62 -11.85 -7.63 0.85
N ILE A 63 -11.46 -7.78 2.11
CA ILE A 63 -10.10 -8.07 2.53
C ILE A 63 -10.12 -9.29 3.44
N CYS A 64 -9.28 -10.29 3.09
CA CYS A 64 -9.06 -11.49 3.89
C CYS A 64 -7.69 -11.38 4.56
N VAL A 65 -7.63 -11.46 5.88
CA VAL A 65 -6.38 -11.33 6.64
C VAL A 65 -5.96 -12.68 7.19
N THR A 66 -4.69 -13.02 7.01
CA THR A 66 -4.05 -14.19 7.63
C THR A 66 -2.78 -13.71 8.34
N ALA A 67 -2.66 -14.00 9.62
CA ALA A 67 -1.51 -13.62 10.45
C ALA A 67 -1.14 -14.79 11.39
N PRO A 68 0.08 -14.83 11.92
CA PRO A 68 0.47 -15.75 12.98
C PRO A 68 -0.38 -15.57 14.24
N ASP A 69 -0.53 -16.63 15.03
CA ASP A 69 -1.33 -16.59 16.27
C ASP A 69 -0.64 -15.85 17.44
N ASN A 70 0.64 -15.52 17.31
CA ASN A 70 1.40 -14.80 18.33
C ASN A 70 1.31 -13.28 18.16
N ILE A 71 1.47 -12.56 19.27
CA ILE A 71 1.49 -11.09 19.28
C ILE A 71 2.79 -10.62 18.61
N LEU A 72 2.63 -9.76 17.60
CA LEU A 72 3.74 -9.15 16.87
C LEU A 72 3.87 -7.68 17.25
N ILE A 73 5.01 -7.31 17.84
CA ILE A 73 5.36 -5.92 18.18
C ILE A 73 6.66 -5.58 17.46
N ILE A 74 6.65 -4.51 16.66
CA ILE A 74 7.83 -4.05 15.94
C ILE A 74 7.93 -2.52 15.93
N PRO A 75 9.15 -1.96 15.85
CA PRO A 75 9.34 -0.52 15.80
C PRO A 75 8.93 0.04 14.43
N MET A 76 7.86 0.85 14.40
CA MET A 76 7.38 1.51 13.18
C MET A 76 6.69 2.85 13.47
N ASP A 77 6.52 3.68 12.45
CA ASP A 77 5.57 4.79 12.45
C ASP A 77 4.23 4.25 11.95
N PRO A 78 3.21 4.13 12.82
CA PRO A 78 1.96 3.45 12.46
C PRO A 78 1.24 4.14 11.31
N LEU A 79 1.24 5.47 11.24
CA LEU A 79 0.55 6.21 10.19
C LEU A 79 1.19 6.03 8.81
N LEU A 80 2.51 5.92 8.76
CA LEU A 80 3.23 5.66 7.52
C LEU A 80 3.00 4.22 7.03
N ILE A 81 3.02 3.25 7.94
CA ILE A 81 2.76 1.84 7.58
C ILE A 81 1.29 1.62 7.19
N GLU A 82 0.34 2.23 7.91
CA GLU A 82 -1.06 2.24 7.47
C GLU A 82 -1.20 2.74 6.03
N GLN A 83 -0.49 3.80 5.67
CA GLN A 83 -0.53 4.34 4.31
C GLN A 83 0.05 3.36 3.28
N VAL A 84 1.15 2.66 3.59
CA VAL A 84 1.68 1.59 2.72
C VAL A 84 0.62 0.53 2.48
N LEU A 85 0.02 0.02 3.57
CA LEU A 85 -1.03 -1.01 3.50
C LEU A 85 -2.22 -0.55 2.67
N MET A 86 -2.72 0.66 2.93
CA MET A 86 -3.86 1.23 2.18
C MET A 86 -3.54 1.36 0.69
N ASN A 87 -2.37 1.88 0.33
CA ASN A 87 -1.96 2.03 -1.07
C ASN A 87 -1.84 0.68 -1.78
N LEU A 88 -1.27 -0.33 -1.12
CA LEU A 88 -1.13 -1.66 -1.70
C LEU A 88 -2.48 -2.37 -1.85
N MET A 89 -3.35 -2.31 -0.83
CA MET A 89 -4.69 -2.89 -0.89
C MET A 89 -5.58 -2.21 -1.93
N GLU A 90 -5.50 -0.87 -2.05
CA GLU A 90 -6.22 -0.14 -3.09
C GLU A 90 -5.74 -0.53 -4.48
N ASN A 91 -4.42 -0.62 -4.69
CA ASN A 91 -3.86 -1.09 -5.96
C ASN A 91 -4.34 -2.51 -6.30
N ALA A 92 -4.30 -3.42 -5.35
CA ALA A 92 -4.77 -4.78 -5.52
C ALA A 92 -6.26 -4.82 -5.93
N PHE A 93 -7.12 -4.03 -5.26
CA PHE A 93 -8.54 -3.95 -5.58
C PHE A 93 -8.81 -3.35 -6.97
N VAL A 94 -8.18 -2.21 -7.28
CA VAL A 94 -8.43 -1.46 -8.52
C VAL A 94 -7.91 -2.20 -9.74
N HIS A 95 -6.75 -2.86 -9.64
CA HIS A 95 -6.07 -3.45 -10.79
C HIS A 95 -6.38 -4.94 -11.00
N SER A 96 -6.94 -5.62 -10.00
CA SER A 96 -7.34 -7.02 -10.15
C SER A 96 -8.49 -7.20 -11.15
N GLU A 97 -9.41 -6.23 -11.22
CA GLU A 97 -10.62 -6.33 -12.06
C GLU A 97 -11.46 -7.60 -11.79
N THR A 98 -11.37 -8.13 -10.55
CA THR A 98 -12.09 -9.34 -10.11
C THR A 98 -12.95 -9.05 -8.88
N ASN A 99 -13.93 -9.92 -8.61
CA ASN A 99 -14.74 -9.87 -7.39
C ASN A 99 -14.15 -10.71 -6.26
N ARG A 100 -12.89 -11.12 -6.37
CA ARG A 100 -12.24 -11.86 -5.30
C ARG A 100 -11.73 -10.88 -4.24
N PRO A 101 -11.74 -11.28 -2.96
CA PRO A 101 -11.15 -10.46 -1.90
C PRO A 101 -9.65 -10.27 -2.13
N VAL A 102 -9.14 -9.12 -1.72
CA VAL A 102 -7.71 -8.87 -1.56
C VAL A 102 -7.23 -9.68 -0.36
N GLU A 103 -6.16 -10.43 -0.49
CA GLU A 103 -5.56 -11.14 0.64
C GLU A 103 -4.42 -10.33 1.25
N LEU A 104 -4.44 -10.17 2.56
CA LEU A 104 -3.33 -9.63 3.33
C LEU A 104 -2.79 -10.74 4.22
N GLN A 105 -1.60 -11.23 3.89
CA GLN A 105 -0.94 -12.26 4.69
C GLN A 105 0.26 -11.63 5.41
N ILE A 106 0.41 -11.98 6.69
CA ILE A 106 1.52 -11.53 7.53
C ILE A 106 2.30 -12.77 7.91
N SER A 107 3.60 -12.75 7.69
CA SER A 107 4.50 -13.83 8.07
C SER A 107 5.64 -13.30 8.91
N GLU A 108 6.08 -14.13 9.84
CA GLU A 108 7.16 -13.83 10.76
C GLU A 108 8.40 -14.66 10.39
N GLU A 109 9.52 -13.98 10.20
CA GLU A 109 10.84 -14.59 10.06
C GLU A 109 11.72 -14.26 11.29
N SER A 110 12.98 -14.73 11.31
CA SER A 110 13.88 -14.51 12.45
C SER A 110 14.00 -13.03 12.80
N ASP A 111 14.27 -12.18 11.82
CA ASP A 111 14.64 -10.78 12.00
C ASP A 111 13.66 -9.78 11.38
N THR A 112 12.66 -10.28 10.67
CA THR A 112 11.70 -9.45 9.90
C THR A 112 10.27 -9.94 10.04
N ILE A 113 9.34 -9.02 9.84
CA ILE A 113 7.94 -9.30 9.55
C ILE A 113 7.72 -8.96 8.08
N THR A 114 7.07 -9.86 7.35
CA THR A 114 6.72 -9.67 5.94
C THR A 114 5.21 -9.55 5.80
N PHE A 115 4.81 -8.52 5.06
CA PHE A 115 3.41 -8.24 4.70
C PHE A 115 3.25 -8.56 3.22
N HIS A 116 2.29 -9.41 2.88
CA HIS A 116 1.96 -9.84 1.53
C HIS A 116 0.58 -9.32 1.16
N VAL A 117 0.48 -8.51 0.13
CA VAL A 117 -0.80 -8.06 -0.44
C VAL A 117 -0.98 -8.72 -1.79
N ILE A 118 -1.97 -9.61 -1.88
CA ILE A 118 -2.17 -10.52 -3.00
C ILE A 118 -3.48 -10.17 -3.68
N ASP A 119 -3.43 -10.00 -5.00
CA ASP A 119 -4.60 -9.88 -5.86
C ASP A 119 -4.74 -11.10 -6.78
N TYR A 120 -5.93 -11.27 -7.34
CA TYR A 120 -6.26 -12.37 -8.25
C TYR A 120 -6.65 -11.84 -9.65
N GLY A 121 -5.94 -10.82 -10.11
CA GLY A 121 -6.16 -10.18 -11.38
C GLY A 121 -5.32 -10.73 -12.54
N LYS A 122 -5.07 -9.85 -13.49
CA LYS A 122 -4.28 -10.16 -14.71
C LYS A 122 -2.77 -10.19 -14.46
N GLY A 123 -2.31 -9.82 -13.25
CA GLY A 123 -0.89 -9.66 -12.95
C GLY A 123 -0.30 -8.36 -13.52
N ILE A 124 1.01 -8.22 -13.38
CA ILE A 124 1.80 -7.05 -13.77
C ILE A 124 2.78 -7.47 -14.86
N ASP A 125 3.00 -6.62 -15.86
CA ASP A 125 4.09 -6.83 -16.80
C ASP A 125 5.43 -6.78 -16.06
N GLU A 126 6.18 -7.89 -16.10
CA GLU A 126 7.45 -8.05 -15.36
C GLU A 126 8.47 -6.96 -15.67
N GLN A 127 8.46 -6.41 -16.88
CA GLN A 127 9.34 -5.32 -17.27
C GLN A 127 8.98 -3.99 -16.60
N THR A 128 7.73 -3.83 -16.17
CA THR A 128 7.25 -2.62 -15.52
C THR A 128 7.43 -2.62 -14.01
N ILE A 129 7.55 -3.76 -13.37
CA ILE A 129 7.69 -3.88 -11.90
C ILE A 129 8.79 -2.97 -11.34
N PRO A 130 10.04 -2.98 -11.85
CA PRO A 130 11.09 -2.12 -11.33
C PRO A 130 10.80 -0.62 -11.51
N LEU A 131 10.10 -0.26 -12.58
CA LEU A 131 9.74 1.13 -12.90
C LEU A 131 8.62 1.63 -11.99
N ILE A 132 7.64 0.77 -11.69
CA ILE A 132 6.52 1.08 -10.79
C ILE A 132 7.03 1.39 -9.38
N LEU A 133 7.91 0.55 -8.84
CA LEU A 133 8.47 0.72 -7.50
C LEU A 133 9.38 1.96 -7.39
N LYS A 134 9.99 2.40 -8.49
CA LYS A 134 10.79 3.64 -8.55
C LYS A 134 9.96 4.89 -8.82
N GLY A 135 8.68 4.74 -9.19
CA GLY A 135 7.84 5.86 -9.62
C GLY A 135 8.19 6.39 -11.02
N GLU A 136 8.92 5.63 -11.81
CA GLU A 136 9.36 5.99 -13.17
C GLU A 136 8.34 5.52 -14.23
N TYR A 137 7.33 4.77 -13.84
CA TYR A 137 6.29 4.25 -14.73
C TYR A 137 5.22 5.31 -14.99
N HIS A 138 5.12 5.73 -16.25
CA HIS A 138 4.07 6.62 -16.72
C HIS A 138 3.07 5.81 -17.54
N VAL A 139 1.84 5.72 -17.08
CA VAL A 139 0.75 5.13 -17.88
C VAL A 139 0.59 5.95 -19.16
N PRO A 140 0.62 5.33 -20.36
CA PRO A 140 0.36 6.06 -21.61
C PRO A 140 -1.02 6.73 -21.54
N LYS A 141 -1.09 8.01 -21.93
CA LYS A 141 -2.31 8.84 -21.91
C LYS A 141 -3.34 8.38 -22.96
N THR A 142 -3.83 7.15 -22.87
CA THR A 142 -4.79 6.60 -23.84
C THR A 142 -6.15 6.27 -23.27
N SER A 143 -6.55 6.83 -22.16
CA SER A 143 -7.97 6.82 -21.74
C SER A 143 -8.19 7.70 -20.50
N ASP A 144 -9.39 8.19 -20.36
CA ASP A 144 -10.01 9.08 -19.38
C ASP A 144 -9.92 8.60 -17.90
N THR A 145 -8.83 8.01 -17.48
CA THR A 145 -8.67 7.58 -16.10
C THR A 145 -7.51 8.33 -15.45
N HIS A 146 -7.84 9.29 -14.60
CA HIS A 146 -6.95 9.90 -13.60
C HIS A 146 -6.43 8.87 -12.58
N ARG A 147 -6.58 7.58 -12.84
CA ARG A 147 -6.24 6.44 -12.00
C ARG A 147 -4.77 6.09 -12.15
N GLY A 148 -3.97 6.48 -11.18
CA GLY A 148 -2.65 5.91 -10.92
C GLY A 148 -1.47 6.62 -11.59
N MET A 149 -1.01 7.75 -11.03
CA MET A 149 0.25 8.39 -11.44
C MET A 149 1.52 7.65 -10.97
N GLY A 150 1.43 6.40 -10.54
CA GLY A 150 2.59 5.66 -10.05
C GLY A 150 3.21 6.21 -8.75
N ILE A 151 2.66 7.31 -8.21
CA ILE A 151 3.20 8.00 -7.02
C ILE A 151 2.99 7.15 -5.75
N GLY A 152 1.86 6.45 -5.63
CA GLY A 152 1.55 5.66 -4.44
C GLY A 152 2.59 4.59 -4.14
N LEU A 153 3.03 3.85 -5.16
CA LEU A 153 4.00 2.76 -4.99
C LEU A 153 5.42 3.27 -4.74
N SER A 154 5.83 4.40 -5.34
CA SER A 154 7.11 5.03 -5.03
C SER A 154 7.16 5.57 -3.60
N ILE A 155 6.04 6.04 -3.09
CA ILE A 155 5.91 6.45 -1.68
C ILE A 155 5.97 5.24 -0.76
N CYS A 156 5.30 4.14 -1.10
CA CYS A 156 5.43 2.88 -0.36
C CYS A 156 6.89 2.45 -0.26
N ASN A 157 7.63 2.49 -1.38
CA ASN A 157 9.04 2.18 -1.39
C ASN A 157 9.86 3.12 -0.48
N THR A 158 9.61 4.42 -0.55
CA THR A 158 10.29 5.42 0.30
C THR A 158 10.00 5.19 1.78
N ILE A 159 8.74 4.94 2.15
CA ILE A 159 8.33 4.66 3.54
C ILE A 159 9.00 3.39 4.06
N VAL A 160 8.91 2.30 3.30
CA VAL A 160 9.47 1.00 3.69
C VAL A 160 10.99 1.08 3.85
N GLN A 161 11.70 1.73 2.92
CA GLN A 161 13.14 1.95 3.02
C GLN A 161 13.51 2.82 4.24
N ALA A 162 12.74 3.85 4.53
CA ALA A 162 12.95 4.69 5.73
C ALA A 162 12.77 3.91 7.04
N HIS A 163 11.99 2.82 7.01
CA HIS A 163 11.85 1.86 8.11
C HIS A 163 12.96 0.81 8.16
N GLY A 164 13.85 0.76 7.16
CA GLY A 164 14.91 -0.24 7.05
C GLY A 164 14.44 -1.55 6.41
N GLY A 165 13.24 -1.55 5.81
CA GLY A 165 12.67 -2.67 5.09
C GLY A 165 12.93 -2.64 3.58
N GLN A 166 12.32 -3.58 2.88
CA GLN A 166 12.35 -3.71 1.43
C GLN A 166 10.94 -3.97 0.91
N ILE A 167 10.64 -3.47 -0.30
CA ILE A 167 9.40 -3.75 -1.02
C ILE A 167 9.71 -4.38 -2.35
N SER A 168 8.93 -5.38 -2.74
CA SER A 168 9.02 -6.04 -4.04
C SER A 168 7.65 -6.42 -4.55
N ALA A 169 7.58 -6.78 -5.82
CA ALA A 169 6.37 -7.29 -6.44
C ALA A 169 6.73 -8.43 -7.40
N HIS A 170 5.83 -9.39 -7.54
CA HIS A 170 5.94 -10.47 -8.50
C HIS A 170 4.57 -11.00 -8.89
N ASN A 171 4.52 -11.75 -9.99
CA ASN A 171 3.30 -12.44 -10.39
C ASN A 171 3.26 -13.82 -9.77
N HIS A 172 2.06 -14.27 -9.44
CA HIS A 172 1.75 -15.66 -9.14
C HIS A 172 0.80 -16.25 -10.19
N ALA A 173 0.40 -17.52 -10.06
CA ALA A 173 -0.37 -18.22 -11.09
C ALA A 173 -1.70 -17.54 -11.49
N HIS A 174 -2.25 -16.66 -10.65
CA HIS A 174 -3.59 -16.09 -10.83
C HIS A 174 -3.67 -14.58 -10.54
N GLY A 175 -2.56 -13.85 -10.52
CA GLY A 175 -2.55 -12.41 -10.24
C GLY A 175 -1.18 -11.88 -9.86
N ALA A 176 -1.14 -10.81 -9.07
CA ALA A 176 0.08 -10.20 -8.58
C ALA A 176 0.14 -10.20 -7.05
N GLU A 177 1.34 -10.12 -6.55
CA GLU A 177 1.65 -9.99 -5.14
C GLU A 177 2.64 -8.85 -4.95
N PHE A 178 2.29 -7.93 -4.06
CA PHE A 178 3.21 -6.95 -3.50
C PHE A 178 3.57 -7.38 -2.09
N LEU A 179 4.85 -7.39 -1.78
CA LEU A 179 5.30 -7.72 -0.44
C LEU A 179 6.29 -6.67 0.07
N PHE A 180 6.22 -6.38 1.36
CA PHE A 180 7.24 -5.57 2.02
C PHE A 180 7.62 -6.16 3.37
N THR A 181 8.88 -5.94 3.75
CA THR A 181 9.44 -6.41 5.01
C THR A 181 9.70 -5.24 5.95
N LEU A 182 9.56 -5.47 7.25
CA LEU A 182 10.00 -4.55 8.30
C LEU A 182 10.89 -5.30 9.28
N PRO A 183 12.01 -4.71 9.74
CA PRO A 183 12.86 -5.32 10.77
C PRO A 183 12.13 -5.33 12.12
N LYS A 184 12.33 -6.38 12.89
CA LYS A 184 11.76 -6.51 14.24
C LYS A 184 12.40 -5.57 15.27
N GLY A 185 13.52 -4.93 14.94
CA GLY A 185 14.33 -4.19 15.89
C GLY A 185 15.27 -5.10 16.65
N ASP A 186 16.27 -4.50 17.27
CA ASP A 186 17.14 -5.21 18.23
C ASP A 186 16.34 -5.40 19.53
N ILE A 187 16.05 -6.67 19.88
CA ILE A 187 15.48 -7.04 21.19
C ILE A 187 16.58 -7.01 22.25
#